data_aeb35d36a46021b5a4a005fb2ee0c91c
#
_entry.id   aeb35d36a46021b5a4a005fb2ee0c91c
#
_cell.length_a   1.000
_cell.length_b   1.000
_cell.length_c   1.000
_cell.angle_alpha   90.00
_cell.angle_beta   90.00
_cell.angle_gamma   90.00
#
_symmetry.space_group_name_H-M   'P 1'
#
loop_
_entity.id
_entity.type
_entity.pdbx_description
1 polymer ?
#
loop_
_entity_poly.entity_id
_entity_poly.type
_entity_poly.pdbx_seq_one_letter_code
_entity_poly.pdbx_strand_id
1 'polypeptide(L)'
;MVGTDQTGGTAFSAEDNDMLLAAVSDQLAAGVFPDQDGAVLARLVEGLGDQRGLVRFGFAERLAAIGLPAAPFLRRALRKHENVAVRRAAAKTFTLIKDPQSMVTLEAALTEDPDPVVQGSAAGALAELGGVAVSLLLAVLENPRHSAFCKGLAAWAMASIGARGAEQLRPAMESPLVDVRAAVVGALGDQIQNSDDQEALALLHRALEDPSQEVQAEAVTAFGKLQHPRFIPVLAASLESPHLEVRKNGALALMKCRNRAGLPPLEAARQQEGDGPLATVLALAVTQLRRSLETGSEDEIRAGS
;
A
#
# COMPACT_ATOMS: atom_id res chain seq x y z
N MET A 1 -25.48 -45.48 -0.22
CA MET A 1 -24.59 -44.77 -1.16
C MET A 1 -23.89 -43.70 -0.34
N VAL A 2 -22.65 -44.00 0.04
CA VAL A 2 -21.79 -43.13 0.83
C VAL A 2 -21.02 -42.25 -0.16
N GLY A 3 -21.29 -40.94 -0.18
CA GLY A 3 -20.53 -39.99 -0.97
C GLY A 3 -19.17 -39.78 -0.32
N THR A 4 -18.12 -40.28 -0.95
CA THR A 4 -16.73 -39.97 -0.58
C THR A 4 -16.42 -38.55 -1.00
N ASP A 5 -16.34 -37.66 -0.04
CA ASP A 5 -15.79 -36.33 -0.22
C ASP A 5 -14.26 -36.46 -0.31
N GLN A 6 -13.73 -36.29 -1.54
CA GLN A 6 -12.29 -36.34 -1.81
C GLN A 6 -11.67 -34.96 -1.57
N THR A 7 -11.56 -34.53 -0.34
CA THR A 7 -10.62 -33.47 0.06
C THR A 7 -9.60 -34.10 1.01
N GLY A 8 -8.49 -34.55 0.42
CA GLY A 8 -7.41 -35.21 1.13
C GLY A 8 -6.55 -34.26 1.95
N GLY A 9 -7.04 -33.82 3.08
CA GLY A 9 -6.30 -33.21 4.18
C GLY A 9 -7.04 -33.55 5.45
N THR A 10 -6.38 -34.10 6.47
CA THR A 10 -6.95 -34.31 7.80
C THR A 10 -7.34 -32.95 8.37
N ALA A 11 -8.57 -32.54 8.09
CA ALA A 11 -9.14 -31.33 8.68
C ALA A 11 -9.26 -31.59 10.19
N PHE A 12 -8.47 -30.87 10.97
CA PHE A 12 -8.55 -30.91 12.43
C PHE A 12 -9.92 -30.38 12.89
N SER A 13 -10.46 -30.96 13.97
CA SER A 13 -11.75 -30.52 14.48
C SER A 13 -11.70 -29.08 15.03
N ALA A 14 -12.85 -28.45 15.15
CA ALA A 14 -12.94 -27.13 15.76
C ALA A 14 -12.41 -27.16 17.21
N GLU A 15 -12.70 -28.23 17.94
CA GLU A 15 -12.26 -28.43 19.33
C GLU A 15 -10.72 -28.58 19.41
N ASP A 16 -10.10 -29.36 18.48
CA ASP A 16 -8.64 -29.50 18.42
C ASP A 16 -7.94 -28.15 18.17
N ASN A 17 -8.54 -27.29 17.32
CA ASN A 17 -8.02 -25.97 17.04
C ASN A 17 -8.15 -25.04 18.27
N ASP A 18 -9.28 -25.06 18.96
CA ASP A 18 -9.49 -24.25 20.15
C ASP A 18 -8.57 -24.67 21.30
N MET A 19 -8.41 -25.98 21.53
CA MET A 19 -7.46 -26.52 22.53
C MET A 19 -6.01 -26.14 22.20
N LEU A 20 -5.60 -26.27 20.94
CA LEU A 20 -4.25 -25.89 20.53
C LEU A 20 -3.99 -24.40 20.74
N LEU A 21 -4.92 -23.53 20.34
CA LEU A 21 -4.79 -22.09 20.55
C LEU A 21 -4.67 -21.71 22.03
N ALA A 22 -5.47 -22.34 22.91
CA ALA A 22 -5.39 -22.10 24.34
C ALA A 22 -4.02 -22.55 24.89
N ALA A 23 -3.60 -23.77 24.59
CA ALA A 23 -2.32 -24.33 25.06
C ALA A 23 -1.12 -23.48 24.60
N VAL A 24 -1.08 -23.05 23.32
CA VAL A 24 -0.01 -22.21 22.80
C VAL A 24 -0.04 -20.82 23.43
N SER A 25 -1.22 -20.25 23.69
CA SER A 25 -1.35 -18.96 24.36
C SER A 25 -0.76 -19.02 25.79
N ASP A 26 -1.08 -20.06 26.54
CA ASP A 26 -0.57 -20.27 27.90
C ASP A 26 0.95 -20.44 27.90
N GLN A 27 1.49 -21.24 26.96
CA GLN A 27 2.94 -21.45 26.81
C GLN A 27 3.69 -20.16 26.43
N LEU A 28 3.15 -19.36 25.51
CA LEU A 28 3.73 -18.08 25.13
C LEU A 28 3.70 -17.09 26.30
N ALA A 29 2.58 -17.01 27.03
CA ALA A 29 2.45 -16.14 28.20
C ALA A 29 3.43 -16.55 29.32
N ALA A 30 3.66 -17.84 29.49
CA ALA A 30 4.64 -18.38 30.44
C ALA A 30 6.10 -18.35 29.97
N GLY A 31 6.37 -18.00 28.70
CA GLY A 31 7.71 -17.99 28.11
C GLY A 31 8.33 -19.39 27.95
N VAL A 32 7.50 -20.43 27.84
CA VAL A 32 7.96 -21.85 27.75
C VAL A 32 7.54 -22.52 26.43
N PHE A 33 7.15 -21.73 25.43
CA PHE A 33 6.78 -22.29 24.12
C PHE A 33 7.97 -22.98 23.45
N PRO A 34 7.83 -24.23 22.95
CA PRO A 34 8.92 -24.96 22.31
C PRO A 34 9.09 -24.49 20.84
N ASP A 35 9.75 -23.35 20.63
CA ASP A 35 9.94 -22.70 19.33
C ASP A 35 10.73 -23.52 18.30
N GLN A 36 11.39 -24.60 18.74
CA GLN A 36 12.12 -25.56 17.89
C GLN A 36 11.27 -26.79 17.53
N ASP A 37 10.05 -26.92 18.06
CA ASP A 37 9.17 -28.06 17.70
C ASP A 37 8.50 -27.84 16.34
N GLY A 38 9.12 -28.37 15.30
CA GLY A 38 8.63 -28.27 13.94
C GLY A 38 7.24 -28.88 13.72
N ALA A 39 6.83 -29.87 14.51
CA ALA A 39 5.52 -30.50 14.39
C ALA A 39 4.43 -29.52 14.91
N VAL A 40 4.67 -28.88 16.03
CA VAL A 40 3.76 -27.87 16.58
C VAL A 40 3.66 -26.67 15.63
N LEU A 41 4.79 -26.16 15.11
CA LEU A 41 4.82 -25.05 14.17
C LEU A 41 4.06 -25.37 12.88
N ALA A 42 4.26 -26.55 12.31
CA ALA A 42 3.50 -27.01 11.15
C ALA A 42 2.00 -27.08 11.46
N ARG A 43 1.62 -27.62 12.64
CA ARG A 43 0.23 -27.73 13.06
C ARG A 43 -0.45 -26.36 13.27
N LEU A 44 0.28 -25.36 13.77
CA LEU A 44 -0.22 -23.99 13.90
C LEU A 44 -0.50 -23.38 12.52
N VAL A 45 0.35 -23.64 11.53
CA VAL A 45 0.14 -23.16 10.15
C VAL A 45 -1.11 -23.78 9.52
N GLU A 46 -1.39 -25.07 9.76
CA GLU A 46 -2.64 -25.71 9.32
C GLU A 46 -3.88 -25.02 9.93
N GLY A 47 -3.79 -24.53 11.17
CA GLY A 47 -4.84 -23.75 11.82
C GLY A 47 -5.23 -22.44 11.11
N LEU A 48 -4.36 -21.90 10.26
CA LEU A 48 -4.68 -20.77 9.37
C LEU A 48 -5.76 -21.12 8.34
N GLY A 49 -6.13 -22.37 8.18
CA GLY A 49 -7.22 -22.86 7.33
C GLY A 49 -8.57 -22.99 8.02
N ASP A 50 -8.68 -22.72 9.33
CA ASP A 50 -9.95 -22.82 10.07
C ASP A 50 -11.04 -21.95 9.42
N GLN A 51 -12.25 -22.48 9.32
CA GLN A 51 -13.37 -21.74 8.69
C GLN A 51 -13.81 -20.52 9.49
N ARG A 52 -13.57 -20.51 10.81
CA ARG A 52 -13.91 -19.40 11.72
C ARG A 52 -12.86 -18.30 11.66
N GLY A 53 -13.24 -17.10 11.22
CA GLY A 53 -12.34 -15.97 10.99
C GLY A 53 -11.52 -15.58 12.23
N LEU A 54 -12.13 -15.56 13.41
CA LEU A 54 -11.46 -15.23 14.69
C LEU A 54 -10.43 -16.29 15.09
N VAL A 55 -10.71 -17.57 14.80
CA VAL A 55 -9.76 -18.65 15.08
C VAL A 55 -8.54 -18.57 14.16
N ARG A 56 -8.74 -18.34 12.85
CA ARG A 56 -7.63 -18.06 11.92
C ARG A 56 -6.77 -16.88 12.38
N PHE A 57 -7.42 -15.80 12.81
CA PHE A 57 -6.73 -14.63 13.34
C PHE A 57 -5.90 -15.00 14.57
N GLY A 58 -6.47 -15.78 15.50
CA GLY A 58 -5.78 -16.30 16.66
C GLY A 58 -4.51 -17.09 16.31
N PHE A 59 -4.56 -17.97 15.30
CA PHE A 59 -3.38 -18.69 14.82
C PHE A 59 -2.32 -17.75 14.23
N ALA A 60 -2.75 -16.78 13.42
CA ALA A 60 -1.84 -15.78 12.85
C ALA A 60 -1.12 -14.94 13.93
N GLU A 61 -1.84 -14.53 14.99
CA GLU A 61 -1.25 -13.80 16.12
C GLU A 61 -0.21 -14.65 16.87
N ARG A 62 -0.49 -15.94 17.13
CA ARG A 62 0.46 -16.83 17.82
C ARG A 62 1.69 -17.07 16.97
N LEU A 63 1.52 -17.35 15.67
CA LEU A 63 2.63 -17.47 14.73
C LEU A 63 3.47 -16.18 14.64
N ALA A 64 2.83 -15.02 14.67
CA ALA A 64 3.52 -13.74 14.72
C ALA A 64 4.27 -13.54 16.06
N ALA A 65 3.69 -13.92 17.18
CA ALA A 65 4.34 -13.88 18.50
C ALA A 65 5.54 -14.81 18.61
N ILE A 66 5.47 -16.01 17.98
CA ILE A 66 6.60 -16.94 17.84
C ILE A 66 7.71 -16.33 16.99
N GLY A 67 7.34 -15.59 15.93
CA GLY A 67 8.27 -14.84 15.10
C GLY A 67 9.08 -15.70 14.14
N LEU A 68 10.40 -15.46 14.08
CA LEU A 68 11.30 -16.08 13.09
C LEU A 68 11.28 -17.62 13.07
N PRO A 69 11.14 -18.35 14.19
CA PRO A 69 10.99 -19.80 14.16
C PRO A 69 9.81 -20.30 13.33
N ALA A 70 8.72 -19.53 13.25
CA ALA A 70 7.55 -19.88 12.43
C ALA A 70 7.76 -19.57 10.92
N ALA A 71 8.69 -18.67 10.57
CA ALA A 71 8.85 -18.19 9.21
C ALA A 71 9.11 -19.30 8.15
N PRO A 72 9.93 -20.33 8.38
CA PRO A 72 10.14 -21.40 7.41
C PRO A 72 8.85 -22.16 7.07
N PHE A 73 7.97 -22.39 8.05
CA PHE A 73 6.70 -23.09 7.88
C PHE A 73 5.70 -22.22 7.11
N LEU A 74 5.64 -20.93 7.42
CA LEU A 74 4.82 -19.94 6.70
C LEU A 74 5.30 -19.79 5.25
N ARG A 75 6.63 -19.73 4.98
CA ARG A 75 7.17 -19.70 3.61
C ARG A 75 6.75 -20.93 2.81
N ARG A 76 6.82 -22.13 3.42
CA ARG A 76 6.39 -23.37 2.78
C ARG A 76 4.90 -23.34 2.47
N ALA A 77 4.07 -22.89 3.42
CA ALA A 77 2.62 -22.78 3.24
C ALA A 77 2.26 -21.77 2.15
N LEU A 78 2.85 -20.59 2.18
CA LEU A 78 2.62 -19.55 1.18
C LEU A 78 2.91 -20.03 -0.26
N ARG A 79 3.96 -20.82 -0.44
CA ARG A 79 4.36 -21.33 -1.75
C ARG A 79 3.55 -22.52 -2.26
N LYS A 80 3.05 -23.37 -1.38
CA LYS A 80 2.61 -24.72 -1.78
C LYS A 80 1.28 -25.17 -1.19
N HIS A 81 0.69 -24.44 -0.25
CA HIS A 81 -0.51 -24.91 0.40
C HIS A 81 -1.72 -24.83 -0.54
N GLU A 82 -2.48 -25.93 -0.66
CA GLU A 82 -3.63 -26.01 -1.56
C GLU A 82 -4.76 -25.07 -1.14
N ASN A 83 -5.00 -24.96 0.17
CA ASN A 83 -6.01 -24.09 0.74
C ASN A 83 -5.59 -22.61 0.62
N VAL A 84 -6.30 -21.84 -0.19
CA VAL A 84 -6.07 -20.41 -0.40
C VAL A 84 -6.18 -19.59 0.90
N ALA A 85 -7.03 -20.00 1.85
CA ALA A 85 -7.16 -19.29 3.12
C ALA A 85 -5.86 -19.35 3.93
N VAL A 86 -5.15 -20.50 3.90
CA VAL A 86 -3.83 -20.64 4.52
C VAL A 86 -2.81 -19.76 3.82
N ARG A 87 -2.76 -19.73 2.50
CA ARG A 87 -1.83 -18.86 1.76
C ARG A 87 -2.06 -17.38 2.05
N ARG A 88 -3.33 -16.93 2.05
CA ARG A 88 -3.71 -15.56 2.41
C ARG A 88 -3.26 -15.18 3.83
N ALA A 89 -3.53 -16.05 4.79
CA ALA A 89 -3.17 -15.83 6.18
C ALA A 89 -1.65 -15.86 6.39
N ALA A 90 -0.93 -16.80 5.74
CA ALA A 90 0.52 -16.88 5.79
C ALA A 90 1.18 -15.58 5.23
N ALA A 91 0.75 -15.10 4.06
CA ALA A 91 1.23 -13.84 3.50
C ALA A 91 0.98 -12.67 4.46
N LYS A 92 -0.22 -12.58 5.03
CA LYS A 92 -0.57 -11.53 5.99
C LYS A 92 0.23 -11.62 7.29
N THR A 93 0.54 -12.81 7.78
CA THR A 93 1.35 -12.99 9.01
C THR A 93 2.77 -12.44 8.84
N PHE A 94 3.33 -12.47 7.62
CA PHE A 94 4.64 -11.87 7.34
C PHE A 94 4.67 -10.34 7.50
N THR A 95 3.55 -9.64 7.47
CA THR A 95 3.53 -8.20 7.81
C THR A 95 3.92 -7.95 9.26
N LEU A 96 3.73 -8.92 10.13
CA LEU A 96 4.05 -8.86 11.56
C LEU A 96 5.45 -9.40 11.87
N ILE A 97 5.86 -10.51 11.21
CA ILE A 97 7.16 -11.15 11.47
C ILE A 97 8.33 -10.37 10.87
N LYS A 98 8.13 -9.71 9.72
CA LYS A 98 9.14 -8.89 9.02
C LYS A 98 10.46 -9.64 8.78
N ASP A 99 10.38 -10.87 8.27
CA ASP A 99 11.55 -11.71 7.99
C ASP A 99 12.14 -11.41 6.60
N PRO A 100 13.36 -10.83 6.48
CA PRO A 100 13.98 -10.55 5.19
C PRO A 100 14.26 -11.81 4.36
N GLN A 101 14.44 -12.98 4.99
CA GLN A 101 14.64 -14.24 4.27
C GLN A 101 13.38 -14.70 3.52
N SER A 102 12.22 -14.09 3.83
CA SER A 102 10.97 -14.37 3.14
C SER A 102 10.79 -13.61 1.83
N MET A 103 11.68 -12.65 1.49
CA MET A 103 11.55 -11.79 0.29
C MET A 103 11.31 -12.58 -1.00
N VAL A 104 12.11 -13.61 -1.28
CA VAL A 104 11.97 -14.42 -2.50
C VAL A 104 10.62 -15.17 -2.53
N THR A 105 10.13 -15.61 -1.36
CA THR A 105 8.82 -16.28 -1.27
C THR A 105 7.67 -15.28 -1.44
N LEU A 106 7.82 -14.10 -0.89
CA LEU A 106 6.83 -13.02 -1.02
C LEU A 106 6.79 -12.47 -2.45
N GLU A 107 7.94 -12.36 -3.13
CA GLU A 107 7.99 -12.01 -4.54
C GLU A 107 7.23 -13.02 -5.40
N ALA A 108 7.51 -14.31 -5.24
CA ALA A 108 6.79 -15.36 -5.95
C ALA A 108 5.28 -15.32 -5.67
N ALA A 109 4.88 -15.06 -4.43
CA ALA A 109 3.47 -14.90 -4.09
C ALA A 109 2.84 -13.66 -4.72
N LEU A 110 3.55 -12.54 -4.81
CA LEU A 110 3.11 -11.32 -5.48
C LEU A 110 2.94 -11.53 -6.99
N THR A 111 3.86 -12.27 -7.62
CA THR A 111 3.95 -12.33 -9.09
C THR A 111 3.25 -13.55 -9.69
N GLU A 112 3.12 -14.65 -8.96
CA GLU A 112 2.71 -15.96 -9.48
C GLU A 112 1.45 -16.54 -8.82
N ASP A 113 1.06 -16.12 -7.60
CA ASP A 113 -0.11 -16.70 -6.95
C ASP A 113 -1.38 -16.33 -7.72
N PRO A 114 -2.26 -17.29 -8.02
CA PRO A 114 -3.50 -17.02 -8.75
C PRO A 114 -4.52 -16.18 -7.97
N ASP A 115 -4.34 -16.04 -6.66
CA ASP A 115 -5.28 -15.32 -5.81
C ASP A 115 -4.84 -13.87 -5.56
N PRO A 116 -5.65 -12.86 -5.96
CA PRO A 116 -5.28 -11.46 -5.83
C PRO A 116 -5.13 -10.99 -4.38
N VAL A 117 -5.77 -11.66 -3.41
CA VAL A 117 -5.63 -11.33 -1.98
C VAL A 117 -4.27 -11.83 -1.45
N VAL A 118 -3.79 -12.97 -1.94
CA VAL A 118 -2.42 -13.45 -1.63
C VAL A 118 -1.40 -12.47 -2.20
N GLN A 119 -1.55 -12.07 -3.47
CA GLN A 119 -0.67 -11.09 -4.12
C GLN A 119 -0.62 -9.76 -3.35
N GLY A 120 -1.78 -9.20 -2.99
CA GLY A 120 -1.85 -7.96 -2.21
C GLY A 120 -1.25 -8.08 -0.81
N SER A 121 -1.49 -9.22 -0.13
CA SER A 121 -0.89 -9.48 1.19
C SER A 121 0.62 -9.63 1.12
N ALA A 122 1.15 -10.26 0.07
CA ALA A 122 2.58 -10.39 -0.18
C ALA A 122 3.23 -9.01 -0.44
N ALA A 123 2.59 -8.16 -1.25
CA ALA A 123 3.02 -6.77 -1.45
C ALA A 123 3.07 -6.00 -0.13
N GLY A 124 2.05 -6.15 0.72
CA GLY A 124 2.02 -5.54 2.06
C GLY A 124 3.15 -6.03 2.96
N ALA A 125 3.46 -7.34 2.92
CA ALA A 125 4.56 -7.90 3.68
C ALA A 125 5.93 -7.40 3.18
N LEU A 126 6.11 -7.25 1.87
CA LEU A 126 7.31 -6.63 1.28
C LEU A 126 7.44 -5.16 1.72
N ALA A 127 6.34 -4.40 1.75
CA ALA A 127 6.35 -3.03 2.23
C ALA A 127 6.80 -2.92 3.69
N GLU A 128 6.40 -3.87 4.54
CA GLU A 128 6.82 -3.90 5.95
C GLU A 128 8.31 -4.22 6.16
N LEU A 129 8.97 -4.83 5.18
CA LEU A 129 10.43 -5.00 5.18
C LEU A 129 11.18 -3.68 4.94
N GLY A 130 10.52 -2.67 4.40
CA GLY A 130 11.12 -1.36 4.18
C GLY A 130 12.13 -1.31 3.03
N GLY A 131 13.18 -0.52 3.17
CA GLY A 131 14.16 -0.25 2.10
C GLY A 131 14.81 -1.48 1.48
N VAL A 132 14.95 -2.58 2.24
CA VAL A 132 15.56 -3.83 1.72
C VAL A 132 14.72 -4.48 0.62
N ALA A 133 13.41 -4.20 0.56
CA ALA A 133 12.52 -4.72 -0.48
C ALA A 133 12.48 -3.86 -1.75
N VAL A 134 13.01 -2.64 -1.73
CA VAL A 134 12.88 -1.68 -2.84
C VAL A 134 13.46 -2.23 -4.13
N SER A 135 14.68 -2.77 -4.11
CA SER A 135 15.32 -3.31 -5.33
C SER A 135 14.51 -4.45 -5.97
N LEU A 136 13.90 -5.30 -5.14
CA LEU A 136 13.03 -6.37 -5.60
C LEU A 136 11.75 -5.80 -6.23
N LEU A 137 11.10 -4.83 -5.59
CA LEU A 137 9.89 -4.19 -6.11
C LEU A 137 10.14 -3.44 -7.40
N LEU A 138 11.30 -2.77 -7.54
CA LEU A 138 11.74 -2.16 -8.79
C LEU A 138 11.89 -3.20 -9.90
N ALA A 139 12.53 -4.34 -9.62
CA ALA A 139 12.66 -5.43 -10.59
C ALA A 139 11.29 -5.98 -11.05
N VAL A 140 10.29 -6.03 -10.15
CA VAL A 140 8.90 -6.39 -10.51
C VAL A 140 8.30 -5.36 -11.47
N LEU A 141 8.50 -4.06 -11.25
CA LEU A 141 8.01 -3.00 -12.13
C LEU A 141 8.69 -3.04 -13.52
N GLU A 142 9.99 -3.30 -13.54
CA GLU A 142 10.79 -3.33 -14.76
C GLU A 142 10.50 -4.54 -15.65
N ASN A 143 10.00 -5.62 -15.09
CA ASN A 143 9.76 -6.85 -15.82
C ASN A 143 8.52 -6.72 -16.73
N PRO A 144 8.67 -6.76 -18.08
CA PRO A 144 7.54 -6.62 -19.00
C PRO A 144 6.56 -7.79 -18.96
N ARG A 145 6.93 -8.92 -18.33
CA ARG A 145 6.08 -10.12 -18.23
C ARG A 145 5.05 -10.01 -17.10
N HIS A 146 5.27 -9.12 -16.13
CA HIS A 146 4.31 -8.95 -15.03
C HIS A 146 3.09 -8.16 -15.49
N SER A 147 1.92 -8.55 -14.96
CA SER A 147 0.65 -7.90 -15.24
C SER A 147 0.62 -6.47 -14.68
N ALA A 148 -0.24 -5.61 -15.25
CA ALA A 148 -0.48 -4.28 -14.72
C ALA A 148 -0.95 -4.31 -13.26
N PHE A 149 -1.72 -5.33 -12.87
CA PHE A 149 -2.16 -5.51 -11.48
C PHE A 149 -0.98 -5.78 -10.53
N CYS A 150 -0.07 -6.70 -10.91
CA CYS A 150 1.12 -7.00 -10.13
C CYS A 150 2.02 -5.77 -9.99
N LYS A 151 2.27 -5.04 -11.10
CA LYS A 151 3.02 -3.78 -11.08
C LYS A 151 2.36 -2.70 -10.21
N GLY A 152 1.04 -2.58 -10.26
CA GLY A 152 0.28 -1.68 -9.39
C GLY A 152 0.46 -2.00 -7.90
N LEU A 153 0.48 -3.28 -7.53
CA LEU A 153 0.77 -3.71 -6.16
C LEU A 153 2.21 -3.41 -5.74
N ALA A 154 3.18 -3.60 -6.63
CA ALA A 154 4.59 -3.27 -6.36
C ALA A 154 4.78 -1.74 -6.17
N ALA A 155 4.14 -0.92 -7.01
CA ALA A 155 4.13 0.54 -6.88
C ALA A 155 3.49 0.99 -5.56
N TRP A 156 2.35 0.40 -5.19
CA TRP A 156 1.69 0.64 -3.91
C TRP A 156 2.59 0.25 -2.71
N ALA A 157 3.28 -0.89 -2.79
CA ALA A 157 4.19 -1.32 -1.74
C ALA A 157 5.37 -0.33 -1.59
N MET A 158 5.92 0.18 -2.69
CA MET A 158 6.97 1.20 -2.67
C MET A 158 6.48 2.51 -2.04
N ALA A 159 5.29 2.98 -2.40
CA ALA A 159 4.67 4.15 -1.76
C ALA A 159 4.50 3.94 -0.24
N SER A 160 4.07 2.74 0.18
CA SER A 160 3.92 2.37 1.60
C SER A 160 5.25 2.28 2.36
N ILE A 161 6.36 1.95 1.68
CA ILE A 161 7.70 2.02 2.26
C ILE A 161 8.08 3.47 2.59
N GLY A 162 7.78 4.41 1.68
CA GLY A 162 8.00 5.84 1.85
C GLY A 162 9.43 6.17 2.32
N ALA A 163 9.54 6.96 3.38
CA ALA A 163 10.83 7.41 3.94
C ALA A 163 11.79 6.27 4.32
N ARG A 164 11.29 5.09 4.66
CA ARG A 164 12.12 3.92 5.02
C ARG A 164 12.94 3.35 3.84
N GLY A 165 12.62 3.75 2.61
CA GLY A 165 13.29 3.33 1.39
C GLY A 165 13.90 4.48 0.59
N ALA A 166 14.01 5.67 1.16
CA ALA A 166 14.40 6.89 0.45
C ALA A 166 15.70 6.76 -0.35
N GLU A 167 16.75 6.25 0.28
CA GLU A 167 18.06 6.10 -0.36
C GLU A 167 18.02 5.16 -1.57
N GLN A 168 17.19 4.11 -1.50
CA GLN A 168 17.06 3.13 -2.56
C GLN A 168 16.13 3.62 -3.69
N LEU A 169 15.14 4.47 -3.37
CA LEU A 169 14.15 4.97 -4.32
C LEU A 169 14.69 6.12 -5.19
N ARG A 170 15.46 7.04 -4.63
CA ARG A 170 15.94 8.25 -5.33
C ARG A 170 16.66 7.97 -6.66
N PRO A 171 17.60 7.00 -6.75
CA PRO A 171 18.25 6.70 -8.02
C PRO A 171 17.29 6.23 -9.13
N ALA A 172 16.18 5.61 -8.74
CA ALA A 172 15.19 5.10 -9.69
C ALA A 172 14.36 6.20 -10.38
N MET A 173 14.49 7.48 -9.96
CA MET A 173 13.99 8.63 -10.72
C MET A 173 14.63 8.78 -12.09
N GLU A 174 15.81 8.20 -12.32
CA GLU A 174 16.52 8.20 -13.60
C GLU A 174 16.16 6.99 -14.48
N SER A 175 15.22 6.13 -14.04
CA SER A 175 14.83 4.95 -14.82
C SER A 175 14.26 5.36 -16.19
N PRO A 176 14.62 4.65 -17.28
CA PRO A 176 14.02 4.86 -18.58
C PRO A 176 12.52 4.50 -18.61
N LEU A 177 12.05 3.71 -17.64
CA LEU A 177 10.66 3.24 -17.56
C LEU A 177 9.78 4.25 -16.83
N VAL A 178 8.73 4.68 -17.50
CA VAL A 178 7.73 5.63 -16.95
C VAL A 178 7.09 5.10 -15.68
N ASP A 179 6.67 3.81 -15.69
CA ASP A 179 6.03 3.16 -14.53
C ASP A 179 6.90 3.23 -13.27
N VAL A 180 8.24 3.07 -13.44
CA VAL A 180 9.20 3.15 -12.33
C VAL A 180 9.28 4.57 -11.79
N ARG A 181 9.47 5.56 -12.67
CA ARG A 181 9.56 6.97 -12.24
C ARG A 181 8.27 7.44 -11.57
N ALA A 182 7.10 7.09 -12.11
CA ALA A 182 5.81 7.42 -11.52
C ALA A 182 5.65 6.80 -10.12
N ALA A 183 6.02 5.53 -9.95
CA ALA A 183 5.97 4.85 -8.66
C ALA A 183 6.90 5.50 -7.62
N VAL A 184 8.11 5.90 -8.04
CA VAL A 184 9.04 6.63 -7.16
C VAL A 184 8.47 7.99 -6.74
N VAL A 185 7.88 8.73 -7.67
CA VAL A 185 7.23 10.03 -7.39
C VAL A 185 6.12 9.88 -6.35
N GLY A 186 5.28 8.84 -6.47
CA GLY A 186 4.26 8.52 -5.46
C GLY A 186 4.86 8.28 -4.07
N ALA A 187 5.96 7.52 -4.00
CA ALA A 187 6.67 7.24 -2.75
C ALA A 187 7.36 8.48 -2.14
N LEU A 188 7.89 9.40 -2.98
CA LEU A 188 8.45 10.67 -2.51
C LEU A 188 7.41 11.54 -1.84
N GLY A 189 6.18 11.60 -2.35
CA GLY A 189 5.08 12.35 -1.74
C GLY A 189 4.79 11.89 -0.31
N ASP A 190 4.71 10.58 -0.08
CA ASP A 190 4.48 10.01 1.24
C ASP A 190 5.70 10.21 2.18
N GLN A 191 6.93 10.21 1.63
CA GLN A 191 8.15 10.51 2.37
C GLN A 191 8.17 11.96 2.88
N ILE A 192 7.87 12.95 2.01
CA ILE A 192 7.87 14.37 2.37
C ILE A 192 6.80 14.67 3.42
N GLN A 193 5.66 14.00 3.36
CA GLN A 193 4.58 14.18 4.34
C GLN A 193 5.02 13.80 5.77
N ASN A 194 5.94 12.82 5.88
CA ASN A 194 6.41 12.28 7.16
C ASN A 194 7.76 12.87 7.62
N SER A 195 8.45 13.62 6.76
CA SER A 195 9.74 14.22 7.06
C SER A 195 9.94 15.49 6.24
N ASP A 196 10.70 16.47 6.76
CA ASP A 196 11.05 17.69 5.99
C ASP A 196 12.26 17.42 5.07
N ASP A 197 12.08 16.45 4.16
CA ASP A 197 13.12 16.00 3.22
C ASP A 197 13.20 16.94 2.02
N GLN A 198 14.15 17.85 2.04
CA GLN A 198 14.34 18.86 0.99
C GLN A 198 14.83 18.24 -0.33
N GLU A 199 15.57 17.15 -0.30
CA GLU A 199 16.03 16.45 -1.50
C GLU A 199 14.86 15.72 -2.18
N ALA A 200 14.02 15.03 -1.41
CA ALA A 200 12.79 14.44 -1.93
C ALA A 200 11.87 15.50 -2.54
N LEU A 201 11.76 16.67 -1.89
CA LEU A 201 10.97 17.79 -2.40
C LEU A 201 11.54 18.32 -3.73
N ALA A 202 12.86 18.44 -3.87
CA ALA A 202 13.51 18.86 -5.10
C ALA A 202 13.26 17.85 -6.25
N LEU A 203 13.32 16.55 -5.96
CA LEU A 203 12.97 15.51 -6.91
C LEU A 203 11.50 15.56 -7.34
N LEU A 204 10.60 15.84 -6.40
CA LEU A 204 9.18 16.00 -6.69
C LEU A 204 8.92 17.22 -7.58
N HIS A 205 9.61 18.34 -7.36
CA HIS A 205 9.55 19.49 -8.27
C HIS A 205 10.06 19.15 -9.67
N ARG A 206 11.18 18.43 -9.79
CA ARG A 206 11.69 17.99 -11.08
C ARG A 206 10.72 17.09 -11.83
N ALA A 207 9.96 16.26 -11.13
CA ALA A 207 8.96 15.37 -11.72
C ALA A 207 7.79 16.10 -12.39
N LEU A 208 7.54 17.38 -12.06
CA LEU A 208 6.56 18.21 -12.78
C LEU A 208 6.98 18.52 -14.22
N GLU A 209 8.27 18.42 -14.52
CA GLU A 209 8.87 18.67 -15.84
C GLU A 209 9.27 17.36 -16.54
N ASP A 210 8.85 16.20 -16.03
CA ASP A 210 9.15 14.90 -16.66
C ASP A 210 8.53 14.84 -18.05
N PRO A 211 9.22 14.22 -19.05
CA PRO A 211 8.68 14.08 -20.40
C PRO A 211 7.39 13.25 -20.47
N SER A 212 7.07 12.46 -19.44
CA SER A 212 5.84 11.67 -19.37
C SER A 212 4.75 12.38 -18.58
N GLN A 213 3.56 12.50 -19.19
CA GLN A 213 2.38 13.07 -18.55
C GLN A 213 1.93 12.27 -17.30
N GLU A 214 2.21 10.95 -17.29
CA GLU A 214 1.88 10.08 -16.15
C GLU A 214 2.72 10.46 -14.93
N VAL A 215 4.01 10.72 -15.11
CA VAL A 215 4.91 11.16 -14.03
C VAL A 215 4.54 12.55 -13.55
N GLN A 216 4.24 13.48 -14.47
CA GLN A 216 3.76 14.82 -14.12
C GLN A 216 2.45 14.77 -13.30
N ALA A 217 1.49 13.94 -13.72
CA ALA A 217 0.21 13.77 -13.05
C ALA A 217 0.39 13.19 -11.63
N GLU A 218 1.30 12.24 -11.47
CA GLU A 218 1.64 11.68 -10.15
C GLU A 218 2.33 12.72 -9.27
N ALA A 219 3.22 13.56 -9.82
CA ALA A 219 3.85 14.64 -9.09
C ALA A 219 2.82 15.64 -8.55
N VAL A 220 1.85 16.06 -9.36
CA VAL A 220 0.76 16.94 -8.93
C VAL A 220 -0.09 16.28 -7.85
N THR A 221 -0.37 14.97 -7.98
CA THR A 221 -1.08 14.19 -6.96
C THR A 221 -0.31 14.17 -5.65
N ALA A 222 1.01 13.95 -5.70
CA ALA A 222 1.88 13.93 -4.55
C ALA A 222 1.91 15.29 -3.83
N PHE A 223 2.04 16.40 -4.57
CA PHE A 223 1.91 17.76 -3.99
C PHE A 223 0.55 18.00 -3.33
N GLY A 224 -0.52 17.47 -3.94
CA GLY A 224 -1.88 17.57 -3.37
C GLY A 224 -2.04 16.81 -2.05
N LYS A 225 -1.35 15.67 -1.87
CA LYS A 225 -1.33 14.89 -0.62
C LYS A 225 -0.69 15.67 0.53
N LEU A 226 0.30 16.54 0.25
CA LEU A 226 1.00 17.33 1.26
C LEU A 226 0.09 18.37 1.93
N GLN A 227 -1.00 18.77 1.30
CA GLN A 227 -2.05 19.67 1.81
C GLN A 227 -1.50 20.96 2.46
N HIS A 228 -0.35 21.45 2.02
CA HIS A 228 0.29 22.62 2.61
C HIS A 228 0.13 23.85 1.71
N PRO A 229 -0.27 25.01 2.27
CA PRO A 229 -0.54 26.25 1.48
C PRO A 229 0.61 26.69 0.58
N ARG A 230 1.88 26.42 0.96
CA ARG A 230 3.07 26.76 0.14
C ARG A 230 3.06 26.14 -1.25
N PHE A 231 2.30 25.05 -1.48
CA PHE A 231 2.25 24.36 -2.76
C PHE A 231 1.08 24.79 -3.64
N ILE A 232 0.22 25.71 -3.18
CA ILE A 232 -0.89 26.23 -4.00
C ILE A 232 -0.40 26.84 -5.33
N PRO A 233 0.70 27.61 -5.39
CA PRO A 233 1.21 28.12 -6.67
C PRO A 233 1.60 27.00 -7.65
N VAL A 234 2.22 25.92 -7.19
CA VAL A 234 2.59 24.75 -7.99
C VAL A 234 1.33 24.06 -8.54
N LEU A 235 0.34 23.84 -7.67
CA LEU A 235 -0.92 23.21 -8.05
C LEU A 235 -1.74 24.10 -9.00
N ALA A 236 -1.70 25.43 -8.82
CA ALA A 236 -2.34 26.38 -9.73
C ALA A 236 -1.70 26.33 -11.13
N ALA A 237 -0.37 26.31 -11.21
CA ALA A 237 0.35 26.20 -12.47
C ALA A 237 0.00 24.90 -13.23
N SER A 238 -0.27 23.79 -12.52
CA SER A 238 -0.67 22.53 -13.15
C SER A 238 -2.01 22.61 -13.91
N LEU A 239 -2.87 23.60 -13.61
CA LEU A 239 -4.12 23.83 -14.34
C LEU A 239 -3.89 24.34 -15.79
N GLU A 240 -2.69 24.84 -16.09
CA GLU A 240 -2.29 25.32 -17.41
C GLU A 240 -1.59 24.24 -18.25
N SER A 241 -1.41 23.03 -17.71
CA SER A 241 -0.76 21.92 -18.41
C SER A 241 -1.50 21.57 -19.71
N PRO A 242 -0.76 21.22 -20.79
CA PRO A 242 -1.39 20.72 -22.02
C PRO A 242 -2.11 19.37 -21.80
N HIS A 243 -1.75 18.63 -20.75
CA HIS A 243 -2.26 17.29 -20.46
C HIS A 243 -3.49 17.33 -19.56
N LEU A 244 -4.59 16.74 -20.03
CA LEU A 244 -5.88 16.72 -19.32
C LEU A 244 -5.78 16.14 -17.92
N GLU A 245 -5.09 15.00 -17.74
CA GLU A 245 -4.95 14.34 -16.44
C GLU A 245 -4.15 15.19 -15.45
N VAL A 246 -3.13 15.92 -15.91
CA VAL A 246 -2.36 16.85 -15.06
C VAL A 246 -3.26 17.98 -14.56
N ARG A 247 -4.04 18.61 -15.46
CA ARG A 247 -5.01 19.67 -15.09
C ARG A 247 -6.06 19.15 -14.12
N LYS A 248 -6.60 17.95 -14.36
CA LYS A 248 -7.60 17.31 -13.49
C LYS A 248 -7.04 17.06 -12.09
N ASN A 249 -5.84 16.52 -11.98
CA ASN A 249 -5.18 16.26 -10.70
C ASN A 249 -4.89 17.56 -9.96
N GLY A 250 -4.50 18.63 -10.67
CA GLY A 250 -4.32 19.98 -10.12
C GLY A 250 -5.61 20.52 -9.49
N ALA A 251 -6.72 20.42 -10.21
CA ALA A 251 -8.02 20.87 -9.71
C ALA A 251 -8.45 20.10 -8.44
N LEU A 252 -8.30 18.79 -8.44
CA LEU A 252 -8.62 17.95 -7.28
C LEU A 252 -7.66 18.18 -6.10
N ALA A 253 -6.39 18.44 -6.37
CA ALA A 253 -5.39 18.76 -5.36
C ALA A 253 -5.69 20.11 -4.68
N LEU A 254 -5.98 21.15 -5.45
CA LEU A 254 -6.37 22.48 -4.92
C LEU A 254 -7.63 22.38 -4.05
N MET A 255 -8.64 21.61 -4.49
CA MET A 255 -9.84 21.35 -3.70
C MET A 255 -9.52 20.72 -2.35
N LYS A 256 -8.64 19.70 -2.33
CA LYS A 256 -8.24 18.97 -1.11
C LYS A 256 -7.40 19.81 -0.14
N CYS A 257 -6.67 20.81 -0.63
CA CYS A 257 -5.89 21.72 0.22
C CYS A 257 -6.75 22.58 1.15
N ARG A 258 -8.07 22.70 0.93
CA ARG A 258 -9.03 23.46 1.74
C ARG A 258 -8.55 24.87 2.08
N ASN A 259 -7.87 25.52 1.14
CA ASN A 259 -7.32 26.86 1.33
C ASN A 259 -7.95 27.84 0.35
N ARG A 260 -8.35 29.01 0.86
CA ARG A 260 -9.03 30.04 0.08
C ARG A 260 -8.22 30.52 -1.14
N ALA A 261 -6.89 30.47 -1.06
CA ALA A 261 -6.02 30.85 -2.18
C ALA A 261 -6.13 29.90 -3.40
N GLY A 262 -6.74 28.72 -3.24
CA GLY A 262 -7.03 27.81 -4.33
C GLY A 262 -8.26 28.18 -5.17
N LEU A 263 -9.15 29.07 -4.67
CA LEU A 263 -10.36 29.44 -5.40
C LEU A 263 -10.09 30.23 -6.69
N PRO A 264 -9.29 31.32 -6.68
CA PRO A 264 -9.08 32.10 -7.89
C PRO A 264 -8.54 31.29 -9.08
N PRO A 265 -7.50 30.45 -8.94
CA PRO A 265 -7.00 29.65 -10.05
C PRO A 265 -8.04 28.62 -10.54
N LEU A 266 -8.83 28.00 -9.66
CA LEU A 266 -9.89 27.08 -10.05
C LEU A 266 -11.02 27.77 -10.83
N GLU A 267 -11.40 28.96 -10.41
CA GLU A 267 -12.43 29.78 -11.10
C GLU A 267 -11.97 30.26 -12.47
N ALA A 268 -10.71 30.70 -12.57
CA ALA A 268 -10.10 31.07 -13.84
C ALA A 268 -10.04 29.90 -14.81
N ALA A 269 -9.54 28.73 -14.36
CA ALA A 269 -9.50 27.53 -15.17
C ALA A 269 -10.89 27.09 -15.63
N ARG A 270 -11.91 27.17 -14.77
CA ARG A 270 -13.29 26.86 -15.11
C ARG A 270 -13.86 27.81 -16.20
N GLN A 271 -13.54 29.08 -16.14
CA GLN A 271 -13.97 30.03 -17.15
C GLN A 271 -13.31 29.77 -18.51
N GLN A 272 -12.03 29.40 -18.50
CA GLN A 272 -11.29 29.09 -19.71
C GLN A 272 -11.73 27.74 -20.35
N GLU A 273 -12.03 26.73 -19.54
CA GLU A 273 -12.45 25.42 -20.02
C GLU A 273 -13.85 25.45 -20.67
N GLY A 274 -14.76 26.34 -20.22
CA GLY A 274 -16.14 26.41 -20.69
C GLY A 274 -16.86 25.06 -20.49
N ASP A 275 -17.31 24.45 -21.59
CA ASP A 275 -17.99 23.14 -21.62
C ASP A 275 -17.04 21.98 -21.97
N GLY A 276 -15.73 22.17 -21.81
CA GLY A 276 -14.71 21.19 -22.11
C GLY A 276 -14.72 19.98 -21.15
N PRO A 277 -13.87 18.96 -21.41
CA PRO A 277 -13.88 17.70 -20.68
C PRO A 277 -13.56 17.83 -19.18
N LEU A 278 -12.92 18.94 -18.76
CA LEU A 278 -12.60 19.22 -17.36
C LEU A 278 -13.68 20.05 -16.64
N ALA A 279 -14.66 20.60 -17.35
CA ALA A 279 -15.66 21.54 -16.83
C ALA A 279 -16.37 21.01 -15.57
N THR A 280 -16.80 19.75 -15.59
CA THR A 280 -17.49 19.11 -14.44
C THR A 280 -16.58 19.00 -13.23
N VAL A 281 -15.31 18.62 -13.43
CA VAL A 281 -14.33 18.46 -12.33
C VAL A 281 -14.03 19.84 -11.72
N LEU A 282 -13.83 20.87 -12.53
CA LEU A 282 -13.56 22.24 -12.06
C LEU A 282 -14.78 22.81 -11.30
N ALA A 283 -16.00 22.61 -11.82
CA ALA A 283 -17.22 23.02 -11.14
C ALA A 283 -17.38 22.36 -9.78
N LEU A 284 -17.11 21.03 -9.71
CA LEU A 284 -17.11 20.28 -8.46
C LEU A 284 -16.04 20.81 -7.50
N ALA A 285 -14.81 21.01 -7.97
CA ALA A 285 -13.69 21.49 -7.15
C ALA A 285 -13.98 22.87 -6.53
N VAL A 286 -14.49 23.82 -7.32
CA VAL A 286 -14.89 25.13 -6.83
C VAL A 286 -16.00 25.03 -5.77
N THR A 287 -17.04 24.24 -6.04
CA THR A 287 -18.18 24.08 -5.14
C THR A 287 -17.77 23.46 -3.81
N GLN A 288 -16.99 22.38 -3.85
CA GLN A 288 -16.54 21.68 -2.65
C GLN A 288 -15.55 22.53 -1.83
N LEU A 289 -14.64 23.25 -2.50
CA LEU A 289 -13.71 24.14 -1.80
C LEU A 289 -14.45 25.29 -1.09
N ARG A 290 -15.41 25.94 -1.74
CA ARG A 290 -16.25 26.99 -1.11
C ARG A 290 -16.97 26.46 0.11
N ARG A 291 -17.64 25.31 -0.02
CA ARG A 291 -18.36 24.66 1.10
C ARG A 291 -17.43 24.33 2.28
N SER A 292 -16.23 23.82 2.00
CA SER A 292 -15.27 23.48 3.07
C SER A 292 -14.76 24.72 3.82
N LEU A 293 -14.69 25.88 3.16
CA LEU A 293 -14.27 27.14 3.78
C LEU A 293 -15.40 27.76 4.65
N GLU A 294 -16.66 27.57 4.25
CA GLU A 294 -17.83 28.00 5.03
C GLU A 294 -17.96 27.20 6.34
N THR A 295 -17.86 25.88 6.26
CA THR A 295 -17.96 25.00 7.45
C THR A 295 -16.78 25.18 8.41
N GLY A 296 -15.55 25.38 7.92
CA GLY A 296 -14.37 25.65 8.76
C GLY A 296 -14.48 26.95 9.55
N SER A 297 -15.11 27.98 8.97
CA SER A 297 -15.32 29.28 9.64
C SER A 297 -16.40 29.20 10.74
N GLU A 298 -17.40 28.33 10.60
CA GLU A 298 -18.44 28.13 11.62
C GLU A 298 -17.91 27.39 12.85
N ASP A 299 -17.00 26.43 12.64
CA ASP A 299 -16.38 25.67 13.74
C ASP A 299 -15.41 26.54 14.56
N GLU A 300 -14.65 27.44 13.92
CA GLU A 300 -13.78 28.41 14.62
C GLU A 300 -14.59 29.41 15.47
N ILE A 301 -15.76 29.87 14.99
CA ILE A 301 -16.65 30.78 15.73
C ILE A 301 -17.27 30.07 16.95
N ARG A 302 -17.61 28.76 16.82
CA ARG A 302 -18.16 27.97 17.93
C ARG A 302 -17.13 27.58 18.99
N ALA A 303 -15.88 27.42 18.61
CA ALA A 303 -14.79 27.07 19.54
C ALA A 303 -14.25 28.29 20.32
N GLY A 304 -14.53 29.51 19.85
CA GLY A 304 -14.12 30.77 20.48
C GLY A 304 -15.19 31.44 21.35
N SER A 305 -16.36 30.81 21.50
CA SER A 305 -17.49 31.26 22.34
C SER A 305 -17.63 30.37 23.58
#